data_673924971fd5d74005a0b34f313767a3
#
_entry.id   673924971fd5d74005a0b34f313767a3
#
_cell.length_a   1.000
_cell.length_b   1.000
_cell.length_c   1.000
_cell.angle_alpha   90.00
_cell.angle_beta   90.00
_cell.angle_gamma   90.00
#
_symmetry.space_group_name_H-M   'P 1'
#
loop_
_entity.id
_entity.type
_entity.pdbx_description
1 polymer ?
#
loop_
_entity_poly.entity_id
_entity_poly.type
_entity_poly.pdbx_seq_one_letter_code
_entity_poly.pdbx_strand_id
1 'polypeptide(L)'
;TQKLDANASDVIAQALTNSEASAAKKAEPMAAADYWEMDEAKDSNYEQETTLVSIEALKNKAKTLAGQLEESFGCQVRLNLSQTILTMGIVNTNNIEETASVCRFAAEAAADGYEGYACALTLDELAPEPFIHEFSNRRFLDVPTILAEPGVYRAVLSSQAINNILITAWQMFTAKRARSGATPLAGKENKKIFSDCITIRDYKGGADSKNSVQCGFSWKMDCEGVPSRDLTLVENGVLKG
;
A
#
# COMPACT_ATOMS: atom_id res chain seq x y z
N THR A 1 -26.57 -0.61 0.43
CA THR A 1 -26.58 0.37 -0.66
C THR A 1 -27.53 1.50 -0.27
N GLN A 2 -27.03 2.53 0.44
CA GLN A 2 -27.75 3.78 0.56
C GLN A 2 -27.69 4.44 -0.82
N LYS A 3 -28.86 4.74 -1.37
CA LYS A 3 -28.98 5.55 -2.58
C LYS A 3 -28.37 6.92 -2.26
N LEU A 4 -27.33 7.29 -2.98
CA LEU A 4 -26.79 8.66 -3.05
C LEU A 4 -27.75 9.51 -3.91
N ASP A 5 -28.98 9.73 -3.42
CA ASP A 5 -29.94 10.68 -4.00
C ASP A 5 -29.88 12.04 -3.28
N ALA A 6 -28.83 12.25 -2.47
CA ALA A 6 -28.61 13.55 -1.88
C ALA A 6 -28.13 14.53 -2.96
N ASN A 7 -28.89 15.61 -3.18
CA ASN A 7 -28.46 16.72 -4.01
C ASN A 7 -27.09 17.21 -3.52
N ALA A 8 -26.13 17.42 -4.43
CA ALA A 8 -24.78 17.88 -4.07
C ALA A 8 -24.81 19.13 -3.18
N SER A 9 -25.79 20.02 -3.40
CA SER A 9 -26.02 21.19 -2.57
C SER A 9 -26.32 20.85 -1.10
N ASP A 10 -27.09 19.80 -0.84
CA ASP A 10 -27.45 19.38 0.53
C ASP A 10 -26.24 18.78 1.25
N VAL A 11 -25.40 18.02 0.52
CA VAL A 11 -24.16 17.47 1.07
C VAL A 11 -23.18 18.59 1.42
N ILE A 12 -23.03 19.58 0.56
CA ILE A 12 -22.18 20.76 0.80
C ILE A 12 -22.71 21.57 1.99
N ALA A 13 -24.02 21.81 2.06
CA ALA A 13 -24.63 22.53 3.17
C ALA A 13 -24.42 21.81 4.51
N GLN A 14 -24.57 20.48 4.52
CA GLN A 14 -24.33 19.67 5.71
C GLN A 14 -22.84 19.67 6.11
N ALA A 15 -21.94 19.61 5.14
CA ALA A 15 -20.51 19.68 5.39
C ALA A 15 -20.11 21.03 5.99
N LEU A 16 -20.65 22.15 5.47
CA LEU A 16 -20.43 23.48 6.02
C LEU A 16 -20.94 23.59 7.46
N THR A 17 -22.16 23.13 7.75
CA THR A 17 -22.73 23.12 9.09
C THR A 17 -21.88 22.30 10.06
N ASN A 18 -21.40 21.14 9.62
CA ASN A 18 -20.52 20.29 10.42
C ASN A 18 -19.15 20.95 10.67
N SER A 19 -18.63 21.69 9.68
CA SER A 19 -17.35 22.40 9.83
C SER A 19 -17.46 23.56 10.82
N GLU A 20 -18.57 24.31 10.80
CA GLU A 20 -18.86 25.37 11.75
C GLU A 20 -19.00 24.81 13.19
N ALA A 21 -19.70 23.70 13.35
CA ALA A 21 -19.82 23.01 14.64
C ALA A 21 -18.49 22.46 15.16
N SER A 22 -17.55 22.16 14.25
CA SER A 22 -16.20 21.65 14.53
C SER A 22 -15.15 22.73 14.75
N ALA A 23 -15.52 24.00 14.79
CA ALA A 23 -14.68 25.19 14.66
C ALA A 23 -13.62 25.46 15.75
N ALA A 24 -13.23 24.46 16.51
CA ALA A 24 -12.14 24.60 17.49
C ALA A 24 -10.74 24.24 16.95
N LYS A 25 -10.59 23.77 15.71
CA LYS A 25 -9.28 23.46 15.12
C LYS A 25 -8.98 24.44 13.98
N LYS A 26 -7.81 25.06 14.04
CA LYS A 26 -7.26 25.80 12.90
C LYS A 26 -7.40 24.94 11.65
N ALA A 27 -8.17 25.44 10.67
CA ALA A 27 -8.24 24.77 9.37
C ALA A 27 -6.83 24.69 8.79
N GLU A 28 -6.40 23.49 8.45
CA GLU A 28 -5.17 23.32 7.66
C GLU A 28 -5.46 23.85 6.26
N PRO A 29 -4.52 24.59 5.64
CA PRO A 29 -4.73 25.09 4.29
C PRO A 29 -4.86 23.90 3.32
N MET A 30 -5.89 23.94 2.48
CA MET A 30 -6.05 22.97 1.39
C MET A 30 -4.99 23.20 0.31
N ALA A 31 -4.62 22.14 -0.38
CA ALA A 31 -3.70 22.21 -1.50
C ALA A 31 -4.19 23.20 -2.57
N ALA A 32 -3.29 23.97 -3.14
CA ALA A 32 -3.54 24.93 -4.20
C ALA A 32 -3.16 24.34 -5.57
N ALA A 33 -3.72 24.89 -6.65
CA ALA A 33 -3.50 24.41 -8.01
C ALA A 33 -2.02 24.46 -8.45
N ASP A 34 -1.25 25.42 -7.93
CA ASP A 34 0.19 25.56 -8.21
C ASP A 34 1.03 24.38 -7.70
N TYR A 35 0.54 23.56 -6.76
CA TYR A 35 1.17 22.29 -6.42
C TYR A 35 1.24 21.32 -7.60
N TRP A 36 0.33 21.42 -8.57
CA TRP A 36 0.26 20.58 -9.76
C TRP A 36 1.16 21.04 -10.89
N GLU A 37 1.70 22.25 -10.81
CA GLU A 37 2.69 22.77 -11.77
C GLU A 37 4.11 22.25 -11.49
N MET A 38 4.34 21.67 -10.33
CA MET A 38 5.61 21.00 -10.01
C MET A 38 5.75 19.76 -10.90
N ASP A 39 6.86 19.64 -11.60
CA ASP A 39 7.15 18.68 -12.69
C ASP A 39 6.80 17.21 -12.41
N GLU A 40 6.75 16.83 -11.17
CA GLU A 40 6.49 15.46 -10.75
C GLU A 40 5.01 15.03 -10.85
N ALA A 41 4.07 15.98 -10.94
CA ALA A 41 2.64 15.68 -11.04
C ALA A 41 2.21 15.26 -12.45
N LYS A 42 3.01 15.56 -13.45
CA LYS A 42 2.72 15.29 -14.87
C LYS A 42 3.13 13.90 -15.34
N ASP A 43 3.61 13.06 -14.46
CA ASP A 43 4.07 11.73 -14.83
C ASP A 43 2.87 10.85 -15.23
N SER A 44 2.79 10.52 -16.52
CA SER A 44 1.69 9.81 -17.18
C SER A 44 1.51 8.35 -16.71
N ASN A 45 2.32 7.88 -15.78
CA ASN A 45 2.32 6.49 -15.29
C ASN A 45 1.12 6.16 -14.38
N TYR A 46 0.26 7.15 -14.08
CA TYR A 46 -0.94 6.94 -13.27
C TYR A 46 -2.19 6.61 -14.08
N GLU A 47 -2.16 6.76 -15.39
CA GLU A 47 -3.23 6.31 -16.27
C GLU A 47 -3.12 4.80 -16.51
N GLN A 48 -3.47 4.02 -15.52
CA GLN A 48 -3.66 2.60 -15.70
C GLN A 48 -4.99 2.36 -16.40
N GLU A 49 -4.98 1.46 -17.37
CA GLU A 49 -6.19 0.98 -18.02
C GLU A 49 -7.05 0.24 -16.99
N THR A 50 -8.02 0.96 -16.42
CA THR A 50 -8.90 0.46 -15.35
C THR A 50 -10.12 -0.26 -15.91
N THR A 51 -9.90 -1.14 -16.89
CA THR A 51 -10.97 -1.94 -17.48
C THR A 51 -11.25 -3.17 -16.62
N LEU A 52 -12.52 -3.41 -16.32
CA LEU A 52 -12.92 -4.63 -15.65
C LEU A 52 -12.66 -5.85 -16.55
N VAL A 53 -11.86 -6.75 -16.06
CA VAL A 53 -11.62 -8.04 -16.70
C VAL A 53 -12.82 -8.94 -16.49
N SER A 54 -13.19 -9.74 -17.50
CA SER A 54 -14.31 -10.66 -17.39
C SER A 54 -14.08 -11.70 -16.29
N ILE A 55 -15.15 -12.11 -15.62
CA ILE A 55 -15.11 -13.18 -14.61
C ILE A 55 -14.51 -14.47 -15.18
N GLU A 56 -14.75 -14.74 -16.47
CA GLU A 56 -14.21 -15.91 -17.14
C GLU A 56 -12.68 -15.83 -17.28
N ALA A 57 -12.13 -14.67 -17.64
CA ALA A 57 -10.68 -14.46 -17.69
C ALA A 57 -10.04 -14.63 -16.31
N LEU A 58 -10.64 -14.06 -15.24
CA LEU A 58 -10.19 -14.28 -13.87
C LEU A 58 -10.23 -15.77 -13.48
N LYS A 59 -11.30 -16.49 -13.80
CA LYS A 59 -11.41 -17.93 -13.54
C LYS A 59 -10.35 -18.74 -14.27
N ASN A 60 -10.09 -18.42 -15.54
CA ASN A 60 -9.09 -19.11 -16.33
C ASN A 60 -7.68 -18.89 -15.77
N LYS A 61 -7.35 -17.64 -15.44
CA LYS A 61 -6.07 -17.33 -14.79
C LYS A 61 -5.93 -18.01 -13.42
N ALA A 62 -6.99 -18.01 -12.61
CA ALA A 62 -6.99 -18.68 -11.32
C ALA A 62 -6.75 -20.20 -11.45
N LYS A 63 -7.40 -20.86 -12.41
CA LYS A 63 -7.19 -22.29 -12.68
C LYS A 63 -5.75 -22.58 -13.12
N THR A 64 -5.21 -21.76 -14.03
CA THR A 64 -3.83 -21.92 -14.50
C THR A 64 -2.84 -21.76 -13.36
N LEU A 65 -2.99 -20.69 -12.58
CA LEU A 65 -2.11 -20.40 -11.45
C LEU A 65 -2.21 -21.48 -10.36
N ALA A 66 -3.44 -21.92 -10.02
CA ALA A 66 -3.63 -23.00 -9.06
C ALA A 66 -2.96 -24.30 -9.52
N GLY A 67 -3.11 -24.70 -10.79
CA GLY A 67 -2.47 -25.88 -11.33
C GLY A 67 -0.93 -25.83 -11.26
N GLN A 68 -0.33 -24.69 -11.58
CA GLN A 68 1.12 -24.48 -11.46
C GLN A 68 1.60 -24.57 -10.01
N LEU A 69 0.81 -24.05 -9.07
CA LEU A 69 1.14 -24.13 -7.65
C LEU A 69 0.96 -25.56 -7.12
N GLU A 70 -0.10 -26.26 -7.51
CA GLU A 70 -0.32 -27.67 -7.12
C GLU A 70 0.79 -28.59 -7.61
N GLU A 71 1.27 -28.39 -8.84
CA GLU A 71 2.42 -29.11 -9.37
C GLU A 71 3.69 -28.82 -8.55
N SER A 72 3.91 -27.57 -8.19
CA SER A 72 5.11 -27.16 -7.45
C SER A 72 5.08 -27.57 -5.98
N PHE A 73 3.89 -27.54 -5.35
CA PHE A 73 3.70 -27.83 -3.93
C PHE A 73 3.50 -29.32 -3.66
N GLY A 74 3.02 -30.07 -4.65
CA GLY A 74 2.68 -31.49 -4.52
C GLY A 74 1.42 -31.72 -3.67
N CYS A 75 0.58 -30.72 -3.48
CA CYS A 75 -0.67 -30.80 -2.72
C CYS A 75 -1.72 -29.86 -3.31
N GLN A 76 -2.98 -30.01 -2.91
CA GLN A 76 -4.07 -29.16 -3.34
C GLN A 76 -3.88 -27.71 -2.88
N VAL A 77 -4.17 -26.76 -3.79
CA VAL A 77 -4.08 -25.32 -3.53
C VAL A 77 -5.47 -24.69 -3.63
N ARG A 78 -5.87 -23.98 -2.59
CA ARG A 78 -7.01 -23.08 -2.64
C ARG A 78 -6.51 -21.70 -3.07
N LEU A 79 -7.00 -21.21 -4.20
CA LEU A 79 -6.64 -19.91 -4.75
C LEU A 79 -7.85 -18.98 -4.80
N ASN A 80 -7.69 -17.78 -4.28
CA ASN A 80 -8.61 -16.66 -4.42
C ASN A 80 -7.96 -15.59 -5.30
N LEU A 81 -8.61 -15.17 -6.37
CA LEU A 81 -8.14 -14.15 -7.30
C LEU A 81 -9.15 -13.02 -7.39
N SER A 82 -8.69 -11.80 -7.20
CA SER A 82 -9.54 -10.62 -7.25
C SER A 82 -8.93 -9.51 -8.10
N GLN A 83 -9.80 -8.72 -8.74
CA GLN A 83 -9.46 -7.42 -9.30
C GLN A 83 -10.11 -6.34 -8.45
N THR A 84 -9.36 -5.33 -8.08
CA THR A 84 -9.86 -4.15 -7.37
C THR A 84 -9.52 -2.90 -8.17
N ILE A 85 -10.55 -2.11 -8.47
CA ILE A 85 -10.40 -0.79 -9.09
C ILE A 85 -10.89 0.23 -8.08
N LEU A 86 -10.05 1.20 -7.76
CA LEU A 86 -10.39 2.32 -6.90
C LEU A 86 -10.26 3.61 -7.69
N THR A 87 -11.30 4.44 -7.63
CA THR A 87 -11.29 5.79 -8.22
C THR A 87 -11.45 6.81 -7.12
N MET A 88 -10.57 7.79 -7.11
CA MET A 88 -10.61 8.94 -6.21
C MET A 88 -10.76 10.21 -7.03
N GLY A 89 -11.72 11.05 -6.67
CA GLY A 89 -11.92 12.38 -7.22
C GLY A 89 -11.77 13.43 -6.13
N ILE A 90 -11.13 14.53 -6.43
CA ILE A 90 -10.98 15.68 -5.55
C ILE A 90 -11.41 16.95 -6.28
N VAL A 91 -12.22 17.73 -5.59
CA VAL A 91 -12.57 19.11 -5.98
C VAL A 91 -12.43 19.97 -4.72
N ASN A 92 -11.72 21.08 -4.83
CA ASN A 92 -11.59 22.01 -3.74
C ASN A 92 -11.73 23.48 -4.18
N THR A 93 -11.85 24.38 -3.21
CA THR A 93 -12.02 25.82 -3.45
C THR A 93 -10.75 26.52 -3.99
N ASN A 94 -9.62 25.83 -4.05
CA ASN A 94 -8.35 26.30 -4.62
C ASN A 94 -8.18 25.85 -6.07
N ASN A 95 -9.30 25.59 -6.79
CA ASN A 95 -9.34 25.20 -8.19
C ASN A 95 -8.64 23.87 -8.52
N ILE A 96 -8.54 22.96 -7.55
CA ILE A 96 -8.15 21.58 -7.84
C ILE A 96 -9.41 20.82 -8.23
N GLU A 97 -9.38 20.23 -9.42
CA GLU A 97 -10.36 19.26 -9.92
C GLU A 97 -9.58 18.11 -10.56
N GLU A 98 -9.38 17.05 -9.79
CA GLU A 98 -8.55 15.92 -10.21
C GLU A 98 -9.25 14.60 -9.95
N THR A 99 -9.03 13.64 -10.85
CA THR A 99 -9.50 12.26 -10.71
C THR A 99 -8.35 11.32 -11.00
N ALA A 100 -8.21 10.29 -10.17
CA ALA A 100 -7.24 9.24 -10.36
C ALA A 100 -7.89 7.87 -10.14
N SER A 101 -7.56 6.91 -10.99
CA SER A 101 -8.01 5.52 -10.83
C SER A 101 -6.79 4.60 -10.78
N VAL A 102 -6.85 3.62 -9.89
CA VAL A 102 -5.83 2.60 -9.76
C VAL A 102 -6.47 1.22 -9.82
N CYS A 103 -5.78 0.29 -10.48
CA CYS A 103 -6.20 -1.09 -10.62
C CYS A 103 -5.16 -2.01 -9.96
N ARG A 104 -5.64 -3.06 -9.33
CA ARG A 104 -4.80 -4.10 -8.76
C ARG A 104 -5.45 -5.46 -8.92
N PHE A 105 -4.66 -6.44 -9.32
CA PHE A 105 -4.97 -7.85 -9.22
C PHE A 105 -4.28 -8.42 -7.99
N ALA A 106 -4.98 -9.23 -7.21
CA ALA A 106 -4.44 -9.88 -6.03
C ALA A 106 -4.80 -11.35 -6.02
N ALA A 107 -3.84 -12.19 -5.71
CA ALA A 107 -4.00 -13.62 -5.55
C ALA A 107 -3.60 -14.04 -4.14
N GLU A 108 -4.45 -14.82 -3.50
CA GLU A 108 -4.22 -15.43 -2.20
C GLU A 108 -4.22 -16.94 -2.38
N ALA A 109 -3.13 -17.60 -2.03
CA ALA A 109 -3.00 -19.04 -2.12
C ALA A 109 -2.88 -19.67 -0.74
N ALA A 110 -3.62 -20.74 -0.49
CA ALA A 110 -3.53 -21.50 0.75
C ALA A 110 -3.38 -23.01 0.43
N ALA A 111 -2.39 -23.64 1.06
CA ALA A 111 -2.07 -25.04 0.89
C ALA A 111 -1.29 -25.56 2.10
N ASP A 112 -1.72 -26.68 2.68
CA ASP A 112 -1.00 -27.41 3.74
C ASP A 112 -0.38 -26.52 4.84
N GLY A 113 -1.21 -25.63 5.43
CA GLY A 113 -0.77 -24.68 6.46
C GLY A 113 0.03 -23.48 5.93
N TYR A 114 0.20 -23.37 4.61
CA TYR A 114 0.75 -22.21 3.95
C TYR A 114 -0.35 -21.23 3.56
N GLU A 115 -0.06 -19.97 3.75
CA GLU A 115 -0.86 -18.86 3.21
C GLU A 115 0.12 -17.88 2.55
N GLY A 116 -0.07 -17.60 1.27
CA GLY A 116 0.73 -16.68 0.49
C GLY A 116 -0.13 -15.64 -0.21
N TYR A 117 0.48 -14.52 -0.52
CA TYR A 117 -0.16 -13.39 -1.17
C TYR A 117 0.75 -12.84 -2.27
N ALA A 118 0.18 -12.62 -3.44
CA ALA A 118 0.85 -11.90 -4.52
C ALA A 118 -0.11 -10.92 -5.17
N CYS A 119 0.42 -9.86 -5.74
CA CYS A 119 -0.38 -8.94 -6.52
C CYS A 119 0.40 -8.33 -7.67
N ALA A 120 -0.33 -7.77 -8.63
CA ALA A 120 0.19 -7.19 -9.85
C ALA A 120 -0.73 -6.07 -10.35
N LEU A 121 -0.22 -5.25 -11.25
CA LEU A 121 -1.00 -4.18 -11.90
C LEU A 121 -1.82 -4.72 -13.07
N THR A 122 -1.37 -5.80 -13.70
CA THR A 122 -2.07 -6.50 -14.76
C THR A 122 -2.31 -7.96 -14.40
N LEU A 123 -3.32 -8.57 -15.02
CA LEU A 123 -3.65 -9.98 -14.77
C LEU A 123 -2.52 -10.92 -15.23
N ASP A 124 -1.83 -10.55 -16.29
CA ASP A 124 -0.76 -11.38 -16.89
C ASP A 124 0.51 -11.41 -16.01
N GLU A 125 0.79 -10.32 -15.30
CA GLU A 125 1.92 -10.23 -14.37
C GLU A 125 1.77 -11.09 -13.12
N LEU A 126 0.58 -11.59 -12.81
CA LEU A 126 0.40 -12.53 -11.70
C LEU A 126 1.06 -13.85 -12.05
N ALA A 127 2.18 -14.14 -11.38
CA ALA A 127 3.03 -15.29 -11.60
C ALA A 127 3.07 -16.23 -10.37
N PRO A 128 3.36 -17.53 -10.53
CA PRO A 128 3.46 -18.48 -9.43
C PRO A 128 4.74 -18.33 -8.59
N GLU A 129 5.81 -17.74 -9.14
CA GLU A 129 7.14 -17.70 -8.54
C GLU A 129 7.19 -17.13 -7.12
N PRO A 130 6.49 -16.02 -6.79
CA PRO A 130 6.47 -15.50 -5.43
C PRO A 130 5.95 -16.51 -4.41
N PHE A 131 4.88 -17.24 -4.77
CA PHE A 131 4.31 -18.28 -3.91
C PHE A 131 5.25 -19.50 -3.77
N ILE A 132 5.84 -19.95 -4.88
CA ILE A 132 6.75 -21.09 -4.91
C ILE A 132 7.97 -20.81 -4.05
N HIS A 133 8.55 -19.62 -4.19
CA HIS A 133 9.70 -19.22 -3.39
C HIS A 133 9.37 -19.18 -1.90
N GLU A 134 8.22 -18.61 -1.54
CA GLU A 134 7.82 -18.51 -0.15
C GLU A 134 7.46 -19.88 0.44
N PHE A 135 6.74 -20.72 -0.28
CA PHE A 135 6.42 -22.09 0.12
C PHE A 135 7.68 -22.95 0.32
N SER A 136 8.63 -22.83 -0.59
CA SER A 136 9.90 -23.56 -0.49
C SER A 136 10.70 -23.18 0.75
N ASN A 137 10.66 -21.91 1.13
CA ASN A 137 11.32 -21.43 2.34
C ASN A 137 10.65 -21.97 3.62
N ARG A 138 9.35 -22.29 3.58
CA ARG A 138 8.62 -22.87 4.73
C ARG A 138 8.92 -24.35 4.96
N ARG A 139 9.43 -25.08 3.99
CA ARG A 139 9.85 -26.49 4.19
C ARG A 139 10.88 -26.69 5.29
N PHE A 140 11.58 -25.63 5.68
CA PHE A 140 12.47 -25.66 6.85
C PHE A 140 11.73 -25.61 8.19
N LEU A 141 10.39 -25.46 8.19
CA LEU A 141 9.57 -25.42 9.40
C LEU A 141 8.98 -26.78 9.81
N ASP A 142 9.21 -27.83 9.05
CA ASP A 142 8.88 -29.23 9.41
C ASP A 142 9.80 -29.80 10.51
N VAL A 143 10.46 -28.93 11.25
CA VAL A 143 11.23 -29.29 12.44
C VAL A 143 10.36 -29.24 13.68
N PRO A 144 10.58 -30.12 14.68
CA PRO A 144 9.82 -30.10 15.91
C PRO A 144 9.86 -28.72 16.57
N THR A 145 8.68 -28.19 16.88
CA THR A 145 8.55 -26.91 17.60
C THR A 145 9.13 -27.07 19.00
N ILE A 146 10.09 -26.24 19.37
CA ILE A 146 10.63 -26.14 20.71
C ILE A 146 10.24 -24.79 21.33
N LEU A 147 9.98 -24.76 22.63
CA LEU A 147 9.85 -23.52 23.35
C LEU A 147 11.24 -22.92 23.53
N ALA A 148 11.40 -21.69 23.04
CA ALA A 148 12.63 -20.94 23.28
C ALA A 148 12.63 -20.40 24.71
N GLU A 149 13.74 -20.61 25.42
CA GLU A 149 13.95 -20.00 26.73
C GLU A 149 14.04 -18.47 26.58
N PRO A 150 13.61 -17.68 27.60
CA PRO A 150 13.77 -16.24 27.57
C PRO A 150 15.25 -15.84 27.35
N GLY A 151 15.51 -14.99 26.36
CA GLY A 151 16.88 -14.65 26.02
C GLY A 151 16.98 -13.69 24.83
N VAL A 152 18.21 -13.35 24.46
CA VAL A 152 18.52 -12.54 23.27
C VAL A 152 19.00 -13.49 22.17
N TYR A 153 18.32 -13.48 21.05
CA TYR A 153 18.56 -14.37 19.93
C TYR A 153 18.92 -13.59 18.66
N ARG A 154 19.69 -14.23 17.80
CA ARG A 154 19.81 -13.83 16.39
C ARG A 154 18.58 -14.30 15.66
N ALA A 155 17.91 -13.39 14.96
CA ALA A 155 16.72 -13.72 14.15
C ALA A 155 16.95 -13.33 12.70
N VAL A 156 16.46 -14.17 11.78
CA VAL A 156 16.25 -13.85 10.37
C VAL A 156 14.75 -13.65 10.19
N LEU A 157 14.36 -12.44 9.80
CA LEU A 157 12.97 -12.11 9.55
C LEU A 157 12.67 -12.23 8.06
N SER A 158 11.55 -12.87 7.72
CA SER A 158 11.04 -12.88 6.35
C SER A 158 10.59 -11.48 5.93
N SER A 159 10.50 -11.22 4.63
CA SER A 159 9.95 -9.96 4.11
C SER A 159 8.54 -9.70 4.61
N GLN A 160 7.70 -10.74 4.74
CA GLN A 160 6.35 -10.63 5.29
C GLN A 160 6.35 -10.24 6.77
N ALA A 161 7.25 -10.79 7.57
CA ALA A 161 7.40 -10.40 8.98
C ALA A 161 7.82 -8.93 9.13
N ILE A 162 8.76 -8.47 8.28
CA ILE A 162 9.19 -7.08 8.22
C ILE A 162 8.02 -6.19 7.78
N ASN A 163 7.27 -6.59 6.76
CA ASN A 163 6.10 -5.86 6.28
C ASN A 163 5.04 -5.68 7.39
N ASN A 164 4.74 -6.72 8.15
CA ASN A 164 3.80 -6.65 9.27
C ASN A 164 4.27 -5.68 10.38
N ILE A 165 5.57 -5.63 10.64
CA ILE A 165 6.16 -4.67 11.57
C ILE A 165 5.99 -3.24 11.01
N LEU A 166 6.31 -3.03 9.73
CA LEU A 166 6.21 -1.71 9.08
C LEU A 166 4.76 -1.22 8.99
N ILE A 167 3.80 -2.09 8.63
CA ILE A 167 2.37 -1.75 8.62
C ILE A 167 1.90 -1.28 10.00
N THR A 168 2.39 -1.87 11.07
CA THR A 168 2.06 -1.44 12.42
C THR A 168 2.77 -0.14 12.80
N ALA A 169 4.02 0.02 12.37
CA ALA A 169 4.87 1.13 12.76
C ALA A 169 4.76 2.36 11.83
N TRP A 170 4.15 2.25 10.62
CA TRP A 170 4.15 3.33 9.62
C TRP A 170 3.62 4.66 10.15
N GLN A 171 2.60 4.62 11.02
CA GLN A 171 2.03 5.82 11.62
C GLN A 171 3.03 6.63 12.47
N MET A 172 4.12 6.00 12.92
CA MET A 172 5.18 6.68 13.68
C MET A 172 5.93 7.70 12.81
N PHE A 173 5.93 7.51 11.49
CA PHE A 173 6.60 8.38 10.52
C PHE A 173 5.71 9.53 10.02
N THR A 174 4.45 9.61 10.45
CA THR A 174 3.57 10.69 9.99
C THR A 174 3.92 12.01 10.64
N ALA A 175 3.98 13.08 9.83
CA ALA A 175 4.26 14.44 10.29
C ALA A 175 3.28 14.91 11.38
N LYS A 176 2.01 14.50 11.30
CA LYS A 176 0.98 14.80 12.31
C LYS A 176 1.38 14.28 13.69
N ARG A 177 1.85 13.02 13.79
CA ARG A 177 2.30 12.45 15.07
C ARG A 177 3.62 13.05 15.53
N ALA A 178 4.53 13.35 14.62
CA ALA A 178 5.79 13.99 14.95
C ALA A 178 5.55 15.39 15.57
N ARG A 179 4.71 16.21 14.94
CA ARG A 179 4.36 17.57 15.44
C ARG A 179 3.63 17.55 16.78
N SER A 180 2.77 16.56 17.01
CA SER A 180 2.06 16.42 18.28
C SER A 180 2.88 15.75 19.39
N GLY A 181 4.10 15.32 19.11
CA GLY A 181 4.91 14.55 20.07
C GLY A 181 4.40 13.13 20.34
N ALA A 182 3.43 12.65 19.54
CA ALA A 182 2.79 11.34 19.73
C ALA A 182 3.56 10.18 19.07
N THR A 183 4.84 10.37 18.75
CA THR A 183 5.74 9.34 18.23
C THR A 183 7.10 9.42 18.91
N PRO A 184 7.77 8.29 19.16
CA PRO A 184 9.14 8.28 19.68
C PRO A 184 10.16 8.89 18.70
N LEU A 185 9.76 9.17 17.45
CA LEU A 185 10.59 9.81 16.43
C LEU A 185 10.54 11.33 16.47
N ALA A 186 9.63 11.93 17.23
CA ALA A 186 9.50 13.39 17.34
C ALA A 186 10.82 14.04 17.80
N GLY A 187 11.27 15.06 17.07
CA GLY A 187 12.53 15.78 17.33
C GLY A 187 13.82 14.96 17.07
N LYS A 188 13.70 13.87 16.33
CA LYS A 188 14.84 13.02 15.94
C LYS A 188 15.25 13.15 14.48
N GLU A 189 14.71 14.12 13.76
CA GLU A 189 15.12 14.43 12.40
C GLU A 189 16.63 14.65 12.31
N ASN A 190 17.24 14.10 11.28
CA ASN A 190 18.68 14.07 11.04
C ASN A 190 19.50 13.32 12.11
N LYS A 191 18.86 12.56 13.00
CA LYS A 191 19.56 11.70 13.95
C LYS A 191 19.56 10.26 13.48
N LYS A 192 20.64 9.56 13.79
CA LYS A 192 20.75 8.12 13.57
C LYS A 192 19.89 7.40 14.60
N ILE A 193 18.86 6.68 14.12
CA ILE A 193 17.89 5.96 14.96
C ILE A 193 17.81 4.47 14.64
N PHE A 194 18.35 4.06 13.49
CA PHE A 194 18.44 2.67 13.05
C PHE A 194 19.87 2.30 12.67
N SER A 195 20.11 1.03 12.35
CA SER A 195 21.36 0.56 11.79
C SER A 195 21.63 1.18 10.41
N ASP A 196 22.91 1.33 10.04
CA ASP A 196 23.33 1.88 8.73
C ASP A 196 22.79 1.10 7.53
N CYS A 197 22.43 -0.18 7.71
CA CYS A 197 21.87 -1.01 6.67
C CYS A 197 20.36 -0.76 6.44
N ILE A 198 19.71 0.10 7.23
CA ILE A 198 18.28 0.37 7.12
C ILE A 198 18.02 1.64 6.32
N THR A 199 17.33 1.49 5.20
CA THR A 199 16.77 2.60 4.43
C THR A 199 15.28 2.33 4.24
N ILE A 200 14.43 3.31 4.56
CA ILE A 200 12.98 3.25 4.42
C ILE A 200 12.55 4.39 3.49
N ARG A 201 11.85 4.02 2.42
CA ARG A 201 11.32 4.96 1.45
C ARG A 201 9.83 4.73 1.27
N ASP A 202 9.11 5.81 1.08
CA ASP A 202 7.72 5.81 0.64
C ASP A 202 7.70 6.22 -0.83
N TYR A 203 7.33 5.29 -1.69
CA TYR A 203 7.28 5.50 -3.13
C TYR A 203 5.87 5.87 -3.56
N LYS A 204 5.75 6.93 -4.33
CA LYS A 204 4.48 7.28 -4.97
C LYS A 204 3.98 6.20 -5.94
N GLY A 205 4.85 5.26 -6.31
CA GLY A 205 4.62 4.24 -7.33
C GLY A 205 4.88 4.76 -8.73
N GLY A 206 5.39 3.90 -9.58
CA GLY A 206 5.69 4.18 -10.99
C GLY A 206 6.31 2.96 -11.63
N ALA A 207 6.34 2.94 -12.95
CA ALA A 207 6.85 1.83 -13.76
C ALA A 207 8.34 1.52 -13.55
N ASP A 208 9.09 2.40 -12.91
CA ASP A 208 10.53 2.24 -12.70
C ASP A 208 10.91 1.30 -11.55
N SER A 209 9.95 0.85 -10.78
CA SER A 209 10.23 -0.08 -9.69
C SER A 209 10.24 -1.54 -10.19
N LYS A 210 11.11 -1.84 -11.12
CA LYS A 210 11.29 -3.21 -11.69
C LYS A 210 11.58 -4.31 -10.67
N ASN A 211 11.75 -3.97 -9.40
CA ASN A 211 12.13 -4.89 -8.34
C ASN A 211 11.18 -4.91 -7.14
N SER A 212 10.08 -4.19 -7.17
CA SER A 212 9.18 -4.19 -6.02
C SER A 212 7.90 -4.92 -6.39
N VAL A 213 7.59 -5.91 -5.61
CA VAL A 213 6.25 -6.47 -5.45
C VAL A 213 5.38 -5.36 -4.85
N GLN A 214 5.11 -4.33 -5.62
CA GLN A 214 4.36 -3.17 -5.16
C GLN A 214 2.90 -3.43 -5.32
N CYS A 215 2.35 -3.99 -4.29
CA CYS A 215 0.97 -4.35 -4.20
C CYS A 215 0.13 -3.30 -3.47
N GLY A 216 0.72 -2.14 -3.23
CA GLY A 216 0.00 -0.98 -2.71
C GLY A 216 -0.78 -0.29 -3.82
N PHE A 217 -1.86 0.40 -3.43
CA PHE A 217 -2.45 1.39 -4.32
C PHE A 217 -1.55 2.62 -4.31
N SER A 218 -1.06 2.97 -5.48
CA SER A 218 -0.30 4.19 -5.68
C SER A 218 -1.25 5.27 -6.13
N TRP A 219 -1.34 6.34 -5.36
CA TRP A 219 -2.23 7.44 -5.65
C TRP A 219 -1.47 8.62 -6.25
N LYS A 220 -2.06 9.25 -7.27
CA LYS A 220 -1.55 10.48 -7.87
C LYS A 220 -1.50 11.64 -6.85
N MET A 221 -2.41 11.61 -5.90
CA MET A 221 -2.60 12.68 -4.91
C MET A 221 -3.10 12.08 -3.59
N ASP A 222 -2.99 12.84 -2.51
CA ASP A 222 -3.62 12.53 -1.24
C ASP A 222 -5.07 13.04 -1.17
N CYS A 223 -5.73 12.83 -0.03
CA CYS A 223 -7.12 13.26 0.17
C CYS A 223 -7.29 14.78 0.30
N GLU A 224 -6.23 15.57 0.32
CA GLU A 224 -6.23 17.03 0.33
C GLU A 224 -5.93 17.61 -1.06
N GLY A 225 -5.62 16.75 -2.04
CA GLY A 225 -5.26 17.15 -3.40
C GLY A 225 -3.79 17.50 -3.56
N VAL A 226 -2.93 17.13 -2.59
CA VAL A 226 -1.49 17.32 -2.73
C VAL A 226 -0.92 16.20 -3.59
N PRO A 227 -0.14 16.50 -4.65
CA PRO A 227 0.48 15.49 -5.48
C PRO A 227 1.38 14.55 -4.68
N SER A 228 1.24 13.26 -4.92
CA SER A 228 2.10 12.26 -4.32
C SER A 228 3.53 12.37 -4.85
N ARG A 229 4.52 12.14 -3.99
CA ARG A 229 5.95 12.17 -4.32
C ARG A 229 6.69 11.10 -3.55
N ASP A 230 7.85 10.72 -4.07
CA ASP A 230 8.74 9.83 -3.34
C ASP A 230 9.33 10.51 -2.12
N LEU A 231 9.31 9.83 -1.00
CA LEU A 231 9.84 10.30 0.26
C LEU A 231 10.86 9.31 0.82
N THR A 232 12.03 9.80 1.19
CA THR A 232 12.99 9.02 1.98
C THR A 232 12.75 9.33 3.45
N LEU A 233 12.18 8.38 4.18
CA LEU A 233 11.89 8.51 5.61
C LEU A 233 13.13 8.22 6.46
N VAL A 234 13.88 7.19 6.08
CA VAL A 234 15.15 6.82 6.73
C VAL A 234 16.18 6.51 5.64
N GLU A 235 17.38 7.04 5.78
CA GLU A 235 18.49 6.76 4.89
C GLU A 235 19.72 6.36 5.70
N ASN A 236 20.23 5.15 5.46
CA ASN A 236 21.39 4.60 6.17
C ASN A 236 21.27 4.76 7.71
N GLY A 237 20.08 4.47 8.23
CA GLY A 237 19.77 4.57 9.65
C GLY A 237 19.44 5.97 10.15
N VAL A 238 19.53 7.00 9.33
CA VAL A 238 19.29 8.42 9.71
C VAL A 238 17.86 8.79 9.32
N LEU A 239 17.07 9.28 10.27
CA LEU A 239 15.72 9.80 10.02
C LEU A 239 15.83 11.09 9.20
N LYS A 240 15.08 11.18 8.08
CA LYS A 240 15.15 12.35 7.18
C LYS A 240 14.00 13.35 7.40
N GLY A 241 12.82 12.90 7.74
CA GLY A 241 11.67 13.76 7.99
C GLY A 241 10.36 13.12 7.56
#